data_6ad1b6165621f8be5159b789488b834d
#
_entry.id   6ad1b6165621f8be5159b789488b834d
#
_cell.length_a   1.000
_cell.length_b   1.000
_cell.length_c   1.000
_cell.angle_alpha   90.00
_cell.angle_beta   90.00
_cell.angle_gamma   90.00
#
_symmetry.space_group_name_H-M   'P 1'
#
loop_
_entity.id
_entity.type
_entity.pdbx_description
1 polymer ?
#
loop_
_entity_poly.entity_id
_entity_poly.type
_entity_poly.pdbx_seq_one_letter_code
_entity_poly.pdbx_strand_id
1 'polypeptide(L)'
;VIEVGLRDLASVLPVEHALRVADSKPELVDWTKICYTAKLPESFIEKHKNRVDWHYVSNSQKLSEEFIEKHKDEVDWVAVCEYQKLSEEFIDRHRDRVVWSRVSKYQKLSPSFIDKHADRVDWMLVSKYQELPESLIEKYKDRVNWYYVSMYQKLSEEFIERHRNFVD
;
A
#
# COMPACT_ATOMS: atom_id res chain seq x y z
N VAL A 1 10.91 -40.62 22.05
CA VAL A 1 10.19 -39.39 22.39
C VAL A 1 10.54 -38.41 21.29
N ILE A 2 9.61 -38.22 20.34
CA ILE A 2 9.77 -37.26 19.23
C ILE A 2 9.47 -35.90 19.85
N GLU A 3 10.50 -35.07 20.06
CA GLU A 3 10.38 -33.64 20.18
C GLU A 3 9.98 -33.08 18.80
N VAL A 4 8.73 -33.20 18.48
CA VAL A 4 8.12 -32.38 17.46
C VAL A 4 8.23 -30.95 17.99
N GLY A 5 9.12 -30.16 17.39
CA GLY A 5 9.40 -28.82 17.87
C GLY A 5 8.10 -28.03 17.93
N LEU A 6 7.75 -27.53 19.12
CA LEU A 6 6.56 -26.72 19.39
C LEU A 6 6.42 -25.50 18.46
N ARG A 7 7.49 -25.13 17.76
CA ARG A 7 7.52 -24.10 16.70
C ARG A 7 6.64 -24.44 15.49
N ASP A 8 6.45 -25.74 15.19
CA ASP A 8 5.62 -26.17 14.06
C ASP A 8 4.13 -26.27 14.40
N LEU A 9 3.76 -26.37 15.68
CA LEU A 9 2.37 -26.48 16.09
C LEU A 9 1.55 -25.21 15.85
N ALA A 10 2.14 -24.03 15.99
CA ALA A 10 1.45 -22.75 15.70
C ALA A 10 1.05 -22.62 14.21
N SER A 11 1.70 -23.38 13.32
CA SER A 11 1.43 -23.36 11.88
C SER A 11 0.24 -24.20 11.44
N VAL A 12 -0.21 -25.12 12.30
CA VAL A 12 -1.29 -26.09 12.01
C VAL A 12 -2.56 -25.79 12.83
N LEU A 13 -2.44 -24.92 13.83
CA LEU A 13 -3.56 -24.59 14.73
C LEU A 13 -4.51 -23.56 14.10
N PRO A 14 -5.83 -23.65 14.37
CA PRO A 14 -6.77 -22.57 14.06
C PRO A 14 -6.26 -21.24 14.62
N VAL A 15 -6.46 -20.15 13.88
CA VAL A 15 -5.97 -18.80 14.22
C VAL A 15 -6.25 -18.43 15.68
N GLU A 16 -7.45 -18.71 16.20
CA GLU A 16 -7.83 -18.45 17.59
C GLU A 16 -6.95 -19.17 18.61
N HIS A 17 -6.49 -20.37 18.30
CA HIS A 17 -5.60 -21.11 19.16
C HIS A 17 -4.19 -20.54 19.13
N ALA A 18 -3.70 -20.16 17.94
CA ALA A 18 -2.40 -19.49 17.81
C ALA A 18 -2.36 -18.16 18.59
N LEU A 19 -3.45 -17.37 18.57
CA LEU A 19 -3.58 -16.16 19.36
C LEU A 19 -3.54 -16.41 20.87
N ARG A 20 -4.21 -17.46 21.37
CA ARG A 20 -4.16 -17.85 22.81
C ARG A 20 -2.76 -18.31 23.23
N VAL A 21 -2.08 -19.07 22.36
CA VAL A 21 -0.69 -19.49 22.61
C VAL A 21 0.23 -18.28 22.66
N ALA A 22 0.06 -17.32 21.74
CA ALA A 22 0.83 -16.08 21.71
C ALA A 22 0.65 -15.26 23.00
N ASP A 23 -0.54 -15.27 23.58
CA ASP A 23 -0.83 -14.58 24.84
C ASP A 23 -0.22 -15.28 26.07
N SER A 24 -0.20 -16.62 26.08
CA SER A 24 0.21 -17.40 27.25
C SER A 24 1.68 -17.83 27.22
N LYS A 25 2.21 -18.11 26.02
CA LYS A 25 3.56 -18.63 25.78
C LYS A 25 4.18 -18.00 24.53
N PRO A 26 4.42 -16.69 24.54
CA PRO A 26 4.86 -15.94 23.36
C PRO A 26 6.21 -16.40 22.80
N GLU A 27 7.03 -17.07 23.60
CA GLU A 27 8.32 -17.65 23.20
C GLU A 27 8.18 -18.87 22.28
N LEU A 28 6.99 -19.49 22.23
CA LEU A 28 6.72 -20.66 21.39
C LEU A 28 6.13 -20.28 20.01
N VAL A 29 5.90 -19.00 19.75
CA VAL A 29 5.23 -18.51 18.55
C VAL A 29 6.26 -18.14 17.49
N ASP A 30 6.07 -18.63 16.27
CA ASP A 30 6.69 -18.08 15.08
C ASP A 30 5.95 -16.79 14.69
N TRP A 31 6.48 -15.66 15.15
CA TRP A 31 5.88 -14.33 14.97
C TRP A 31 5.81 -13.90 13.50
N THR A 32 6.82 -14.22 12.71
CA THR A 32 6.82 -13.97 11.28
C THR A 32 5.67 -14.70 10.60
N LYS A 33 5.53 -15.99 10.90
CA LYS A 33 4.49 -16.82 10.30
C LYS A 33 3.08 -16.38 10.70
N ILE A 34 2.82 -16.07 11.98
CA ILE A 34 1.51 -15.63 12.44
C ILE A 34 1.14 -14.27 11.80
N CYS A 35 2.09 -13.34 11.65
CA CYS A 35 1.86 -12.06 10.98
C CYS A 35 1.52 -12.22 9.51
N TYR A 36 2.03 -13.25 8.86
CA TYR A 36 1.79 -13.52 7.44
C TYR A 36 0.53 -14.34 7.18
N THR A 37 0.21 -15.35 8.03
CA THR A 37 -0.85 -16.34 7.76
C THR A 37 -2.16 -16.06 8.48
N ALA A 38 -2.14 -15.37 9.62
CA ALA A 38 -3.32 -15.12 10.44
C ALA A 38 -3.88 -13.71 10.23
N LYS A 39 -5.20 -13.56 10.39
CA LYS A 39 -5.82 -12.24 10.49
C LYS A 39 -5.70 -11.76 11.94
N LEU A 40 -4.83 -10.80 12.16
CA LEU A 40 -4.55 -10.25 13.48
C LEU A 40 -5.34 -8.96 13.70
N PRO A 41 -6.14 -8.83 14.76
CA PRO A 41 -6.73 -7.55 15.10
C PRO A 41 -5.65 -6.57 15.60
N GLU A 42 -5.83 -5.28 15.35
CA GLU A 42 -4.89 -4.22 15.75
C GLU A 42 -4.57 -4.25 17.25
N SER A 43 -5.57 -4.58 18.10
CA SER A 43 -5.38 -4.74 19.54
C SER A 43 -4.39 -5.85 19.92
N PHE A 44 -4.36 -6.94 19.13
CA PHE A 44 -3.39 -8.01 19.30
C PHE A 44 -1.99 -7.56 18.85
N ILE A 45 -1.90 -6.89 17.69
CA ILE A 45 -0.64 -6.35 17.18
C ILE A 45 -0.06 -5.35 18.20
N GLU A 46 -0.88 -4.44 18.74
CA GLU A 46 -0.48 -3.48 19.77
C GLU A 46 0.08 -4.17 21.02
N LYS A 47 -0.62 -5.20 21.51
CA LYS A 47 -0.20 -5.95 22.69
C LYS A 47 1.18 -6.61 22.51
N HIS A 48 1.48 -7.02 21.28
CA HIS A 48 2.70 -7.76 20.94
C HIS A 48 3.66 -7.00 20.02
N LYS A 49 3.57 -5.67 19.98
CA LYS A 49 4.30 -4.81 19.04
C LYS A 49 5.82 -5.00 19.00
N ASN A 50 6.42 -5.43 20.10
CA ASN A 50 7.86 -5.71 20.20
C ASN A 50 8.26 -7.10 19.69
N ARG A 51 7.30 -7.92 19.24
CA ARG A 51 7.50 -9.30 18.77
C ARG A 51 7.05 -9.51 17.35
N VAL A 52 6.03 -8.76 16.91
CA VAL A 52 5.51 -8.86 15.54
C VAL A 52 6.55 -8.44 14.51
N ASP A 53 6.46 -9.05 13.34
CA ASP A 53 7.24 -8.64 12.18
C ASP A 53 6.46 -7.53 11.44
N TRP A 54 6.92 -6.29 11.58
CA TRP A 54 6.24 -5.11 11.04
C TRP A 54 6.18 -5.09 9.51
N HIS A 55 7.11 -5.76 8.81
CA HIS A 55 7.02 -5.92 7.36
C HIS A 55 5.77 -6.73 6.99
N TYR A 56 5.59 -7.90 7.63
CA TYR A 56 4.41 -8.73 7.38
C TYR A 56 3.12 -8.13 7.94
N VAL A 57 3.16 -7.43 9.06
CA VAL A 57 2.01 -6.67 9.57
C VAL A 57 1.57 -5.65 8.54
N SER A 58 2.49 -4.87 7.98
CA SER A 58 2.21 -3.80 7.01
C SER A 58 1.65 -4.33 5.68
N ASN A 59 2.08 -5.51 5.23
CA ASN A 59 1.66 -6.06 3.94
C ASN A 59 0.45 -7.01 4.03
N SER A 60 0.29 -7.74 5.14
CA SER A 60 -0.67 -8.85 5.23
C SER A 60 -1.86 -8.55 6.14
N GLN A 61 -1.77 -7.56 7.02
CA GLN A 61 -2.86 -7.19 7.93
C GLN A 61 -3.63 -5.99 7.39
N LYS A 62 -4.90 -5.88 7.77
CA LYS A 62 -5.71 -4.69 7.47
C LYS A 62 -5.54 -3.69 8.61
N LEU A 63 -4.89 -2.57 8.31
CA LEU A 63 -4.57 -1.53 9.28
C LEU A 63 -5.42 -0.27 9.04
N SER A 64 -5.87 0.36 10.12
CA SER A 64 -6.46 1.69 10.07
C SER A 64 -5.39 2.77 9.94
N GLU A 65 -5.74 3.93 9.39
CA GLU A 65 -4.83 5.08 9.33
C GLU A 65 -4.39 5.54 10.71
N GLU A 66 -5.26 5.44 11.73
CA GLU A 66 -4.95 5.76 13.13
C GLU A 66 -3.89 4.82 13.69
N PHE A 67 -3.99 3.53 13.36
CA PHE A 67 -2.99 2.55 13.77
C PHE A 67 -1.65 2.77 13.07
N ILE A 68 -1.67 3.06 11.77
CA ILE A 68 -0.46 3.39 10.99
C ILE A 68 0.18 4.68 11.53
N GLU A 69 -0.60 5.72 11.84
CA GLU A 69 -0.09 6.97 12.44
C GLU A 69 0.62 6.70 13.78
N LYS A 70 -0.02 5.89 14.63
CA LYS A 70 0.54 5.53 15.94
C LYS A 70 1.88 4.78 15.83
N HIS A 71 2.02 3.97 14.77
CA HIS A 71 3.17 3.10 14.52
C HIS A 71 3.99 3.52 13.30
N LYS A 72 3.99 4.80 12.98
CA LYS A 72 4.61 5.35 11.78
C LYS A 72 6.14 5.14 11.66
N ASP A 73 6.78 4.85 12.77
CA ASP A 73 8.23 4.61 12.82
C ASP A 73 8.57 3.11 12.78
N GLU A 74 7.57 2.22 12.95
CA GLU A 74 7.72 0.77 12.90
C GLU A 74 7.23 0.16 11.59
N VAL A 75 6.16 0.71 10.98
CA VAL A 75 5.57 0.17 9.75
C VAL A 75 6.50 0.25 8.55
N ASP A 76 6.38 -0.73 7.65
CA ASP A 76 7.01 -0.67 6.33
C ASP A 76 6.19 0.22 5.38
N TRP A 77 6.66 1.43 5.11
CA TRP A 77 5.96 2.38 4.26
C TRP A 77 5.83 1.93 2.79
N VAL A 78 6.71 1.06 2.28
CA VAL A 78 6.54 0.46 0.94
C VAL A 78 5.30 -0.42 0.95
N ALA A 79 5.19 -1.31 1.93
CA ALA A 79 4.05 -2.20 2.09
C ALA A 79 2.76 -1.43 2.41
N VAL A 80 2.82 -0.42 3.29
CA VAL A 80 1.67 0.45 3.59
C VAL A 80 1.12 1.11 2.33
N CYS A 81 1.98 1.72 1.50
CA CYS A 81 1.55 2.39 0.26
C CYS A 81 1.01 1.42 -0.79
N GLU A 82 1.42 0.15 -0.78
CA GLU A 82 1.01 -0.86 -1.76
C GLU A 82 -0.26 -1.62 -1.32
N TYR A 83 -0.35 -2.00 -0.05
CA TYR A 83 -1.37 -2.95 0.42
C TYR A 83 -2.45 -2.33 1.32
N GLN A 84 -2.23 -1.16 1.92
CA GLN A 84 -3.24 -0.48 2.71
C GLN A 84 -4.03 0.52 1.86
N LYS A 85 -5.29 0.76 2.24
CA LYS A 85 -6.11 1.78 1.60
C LYS A 85 -5.94 3.09 2.37
N LEU A 86 -5.33 4.08 1.71
CA LEU A 86 -5.00 5.37 2.31
C LEU A 86 -5.88 6.48 1.72
N SER A 87 -6.30 7.41 2.58
CA SER A 87 -6.93 8.67 2.15
C SER A 87 -5.88 9.64 1.61
N GLU A 88 -6.31 10.56 0.74
CA GLU A 88 -5.44 11.63 0.23
C GLU A 88 -4.91 12.53 1.35
N GLU A 89 -5.75 12.79 2.38
CA GLU A 89 -5.34 13.55 3.55
C GLU A 89 -4.23 12.84 4.34
N PHE A 90 -4.31 11.53 4.47
CA PHE A 90 -3.28 10.74 5.14
C PHE A 90 -1.97 10.75 4.33
N ILE A 91 -2.05 10.55 3.01
CA ILE A 91 -0.89 10.60 2.11
C ILE A 91 -0.24 11.99 2.16
N ASP A 92 -1.02 13.06 2.13
CA ASP A 92 -0.52 14.44 2.20
C ASP A 92 0.19 14.74 3.53
N ARG A 93 -0.38 14.27 4.64
CA ARG A 93 0.23 14.40 5.97
C ARG A 93 1.57 13.68 6.07
N HIS A 94 1.69 12.55 5.40
CA HIS A 94 2.90 11.71 5.39
C HIS A 94 3.70 11.80 4.09
N ARG A 95 3.59 12.90 3.34
CA ARG A 95 4.19 13.09 2.01
C ARG A 95 5.69 12.86 1.92
N ASP A 96 6.41 12.96 3.05
CA ASP A 96 7.85 12.75 3.12
C ASP A 96 8.25 11.32 3.59
N ARG A 97 7.25 10.50 3.96
CA ARG A 97 7.42 9.08 4.33
C ARG A 97 6.88 8.13 3.28
N VAL A 98 5.82 8.51 2.58
CA VAL A 98 5.20 7.66 1.55
C VAL A 98 6.14 7.43 0.37
N VAL A 99 6.02 6.26 -0.23
CA VAL A 99 6.76 5.90 -1.44
C VAL A 99 5.91 6.28 -2.65
N TRP A 100 6.20 7.43 -3.25
CA TRP A 100 5.36 8.03 -4.29
C TRP A 100 5.13 7.15 -5.52
N SER A 101 6.07 6.30 -5.92
CA SER A 101 5.85 5.31 -6.98
C SER A 101 4.78 4.27 -6.59
N ARG A 102 4.73 3.85 -5.33
CA ARG A 102 3.69 2.95 -4.83
C ARG A 102 2.34 3.66 -4.73
N VAL A 103 2.32 4.88 -4.18
CA VAL A 103 1.12 5.73 -4.13
C VAL A 103 0.56 5.94 -5.53
N SER A 104 1.38 6.34 -6.51
CA SER A 104 0.97 6.58 -7.90
C SER A 104 0.37 5.35 -8.58
N LYS A 105 0.80 4.15 -8.18
CA LYS A 105 0.34 2.89 -8.78
C LYS A 105 -0.86 2.28 -8.05
N TYR A 106 -0.85 2.26 -6.72
CA TYR A 106 -1.75 1.42 -5.94
C TYR A 106 -2.85 2.18 -5.20
N GLN A 107 -2.67 3.49 -4.97
CA GLN A 107 -3.71 4.30 -4.34
C GLN A 107 -4.62 4.93 -5.39
N LYS A 108 -5.88 5.19 -5.04
CA LYS A 108 -6.80 5.92 -5.90
C LYS A 108 -6.63 7.42 -5.65
N LEU A 109 -6.12 8.14 -6.65
CA LEU A 109 -5.82 9.56 -6.55
C LEU A 109 -6.81 10.39 -7.38
N SER A 110 -7.29 11.49 -6.82
CA SER A 110 -8.06 12.48 -7.56
C SER A 110 -7.16 13.31 -8.49
N PRO A 111 -7.71 13.85 -9.60
CA PRO A 111 -6.95 14.75 -10.47
C PRO A 111 -6.40 15.98 -9.73
N SER A 112 -7.13 16.50 -8.75
CA SER A 112 -6.68 17.63 -7.93
C SER A 112 -5.52 17.27 -7.01
N PHE A 113 -5.50 16.03 -6.49
CA PHE A 113 -4.40 15.55 -5.67
C PHE A 113 -3.13 15.32 -6.51
N ILE A 114 -3.27 14.76 -7.72
CA ILE A 114 -2.17 14.60 -8.68
C ILE A 114 -1.60 15.96 -9.06
N ASP A 115 -2.46 16.96 -9.33
CA ASP A 115 -2.04 18.32 -9.65
C ASP A 115 -1.27 18.97 -8.49
N LYS A 116 -1.77 18.82 -7.27
CA LYS A 116 -1.12 19.33 -6.04
C LYS A 116 0.27 18.73 -5.83
N HIS A 117 0.44 17.47 -6.16
CA HIS A 117 1.70 16.72 -5.94
C HIS A 117 2.42 16.37 -7.24
N ALA A 118 2.24 17.20 -8.27
CA ALA A 118 2.79 16.98 -9.60
C ALA A 118 4.31 16.71 -9.62
N ASP A 119 5.06 17.27 -8.68
CA ASP A 119 6.50 17.10 -8.59
C ASP A 119 6.94 15.83 -7.84
N ARG A 120 6.00 15.12 -7.21
CA ARG A 120 6.27 13.92 -6.40
C ARG A 120 5.74 12.64 -7.05
N VAL A 121 4.61 12.73 -7.76
CA VAL A 121 4.01 11.56 -8.43
C VAL A 121 4.91 11.00 -9.52
N ASP A 122 4.85 9.70 -9.72
CA ASP A 122 5.46 9.03 -10.85
C ASP A 122 4.53 9.13 -12.07
N TRP A 123 4.86 10.02 -13.02
CA TRP A 123 4.02 10.30 -14.17
C TRP A 123 3.81 9.12 -15.11
N MET A 124 4.77 8.18 -15.19
CA MET A 124 4.60 6.95 -15.95
C MET A 124 3.49 6.08 -15.32
N LEU A 125 3.54 5.92 -13.99
CA LEU A 125 2.56 5.12 -13.27
C LEU A 125 1.19 5.81 -13.19
N VAL A 126 1.16 7.13 -12.99
CA VAL A 126 -0.08 7.92 -13.01
C VAL A 126 -0.75 7.82 -14.38
N SER A 127 0.00 7.97 -15.49
CA SER A 127 -0.53 7.84 -16.87
C SER A 127 -1.17 6.46 -17.12
N LYS A 128 -0.65 5.41 -16.46
CA LYS A 128 -1.11 4.03 -16.63
C LYS A 128 -2.24 3.63 -15.68
N TYR A 129 -2.20 4.07 -14.44
CA TYR A 129 -3.04 3.50 -13.38
C TYR A 129 -4.08 4.46 -12.80
N GLN A 130 -3.98 5.77 -13.08
CA GLN A 130 -4.94 6.78 -12.61
C GLN A 130 -5.85 7.26 -13.74
N GLU A 131 -7.03 7.77 -13.40
CA GLU A 131 -7.92 8.42 -14.36
C GLU A 131 -7.51 9.88 -14.51
N LEU A 132 -7.05 10.26 -15.71
CA LEU A 132 -6.59 11.60 -16.01
C LEU A 132 -7.59 12.30 -16.95
N PRO A 133 -8.21 13.43 -16.55
CA PRO A 133 -8.96 14.25 -17.47
C PRO A 133 -8.01 14.91 -18.49
N GLU A 134 -8.50 15.17 -19.72
CA GLU A 134 -7.75 15.79 -20.79
C GLU A 134 -7.09 17.12 -20.38
N SER A 135 -7.77 17.90 -19.54
CA SER A 135 -7.23 19.16 -19.02
C SER A 135 -5.94 18.97 -18.19
N LEU A 136 -5.86 17.87 -17.44
CA LEU A 136 -4.67 17.54 -16.67
C LEU A 136 -3.56 16.98 -17.58
N ILE A 137 -3.93 16.16 -18.59
CA ILE A 137 -2.99 15.66 -19.59
C ILE A 137 -2.38 16.83 -20.38
N GLU A 138 -3.20 17.80 -20.82
CA GLU A 138 -2.74 19.00 -21.51
C GLU A 138 -1.79 19.82 -20.64
N LYS A 139 -2.16 20.03 -19.37
CA LYS A 139 -1.33 20.80 -18.41
C LYS A 139 0.06 20.18 -18.23
N TYR A 140 0.15 18.85 -18.23
CA TYR A 140 1.37 18.09 -17.96
C TYR A 140 1.83 17.27 -19.17
N LYS A 141 1.57 17.76 -20.40
CA LYS A 141 1.88 17.07 -21.66
C LYS A 141 3.34 16.66 -21.83
N ASP A 142 4.26 17.40 -21.22
CA ASP A 142 5.70 17.12 -21.26
C ASP A 142 6.14 16.11 -20.16
N ARG A 143 5.24 15.70 -19.26
CA ARG A 143 5.51 14.79 -18.14
C ARG A 143 4.77 13.47 -18.24
N VAL A 144 3.57 13.47 -18.86
CA VAL A 144 2.78 12.25 -19.05
C VAL A 144 3.50 11.25 -19.95
N ASN A 145 3.27 9.99 -19.73
CA ASN A 145 3.71 8.96 -20.67
C ASN A 145 2.62 8.77 -21.76
N TRP A 146 2.84 9.29 -22.95
CA TRP A 146 1.87 9.28 -24.04
C TRP A 146 1.47 7.87 -24.49
N TYR A 147 2.38 6.89 -24.45
CA TYR A 147 2.05 5.51 -24.74
C TYR A 147 0.97 4.98 -23.78
N TYR A 148 1.09 5.25 -22.48
CA TYR A 148 0.06 4.84 -21.51
C TYR A 148 -1.19 5.72 -21.58
N VAL A 149 -1.06 7.00 -21.86
CA VAL A 149 -2.20 7.89 -22.10
C VAL A 149 -3.04 7.35 -23.27
N SER A 150 -2.43 7.01 -24.41
CA SER A 150 -3.13 6.43 -25.56
C SER A 150 -3.84 5.11 -25.25
N MET A 151 -3.21 4.25 -24.44
CA MET A 151 -3.74 2.92 -24.14
C MET A 151 -4.82 2.90 -23.05
N TYR A 152 -4.73 3.78 -22.06
CA TYR A 152 -5.51 3.62 -20.82
C TYR A 152 -6.43 4.80 -20.51
N GLN A 153 -6.25 5.98 -21.14
CA GLN A 153 -7.09 7.13 -20.87
C GLN A 153 -8.26 7.24 -21.87
N LYS A 154 -9.37 7.82 -21.43
CA LYS A 154 -10.51 8.12 -22.29
C LYS A 154 -10.30 9.49 -22.90
N LEU A 155 -10.01 9.50 -24.19
CA LEU A 155 -9.71 10.72 -24.95
C LEU A 155 -10.81 11.01 -25.96
N SER A 156 -11.17 12.28 -26.14
CA SER A 156 -12.05 12.72 -27.22
C SER A 156 -11.32 12.71 -28.57
N GLU A 157 -12.07 12.57 -29.66
CA GLU A 157 -11.52 12.63 -31.02
C GLU A 157 -10.78 13.95 -31.26
N GLU A 158 -11.34 15.07 -30.76
CA GLU A 158 -10.72 16.38 -30.86
C GLU A 158 -9.37 16.45 -30.13
N PHE A 159 -9.26 15.84 -28.96
CA PHE A 159 -8.01 15.77 -28.21
C PHE A 159 -6.97 14.90 -28.91
N ILE A 160 -7.37 13.77 -29.46
CA ILE A 160 -6.50 12.86 -30.24
C ILE A 160 -5.97 13.59 -31.47
N GLU A 161 -6.83 14.25 -32.24
CA GLU A 161 -6.40 14.99 -33.47
C GLU A 161 -5.42 16.12 -33.12
N ARG A 162 -5.64 16.83 -32.03
CA ARG A 162 -4.73 17.90 -31.59
C ARG A 162 -3.36 17.35 -31.18
N HIS A 163 -3.32 16.14 -30.64
CA HIS A 163 -2.10 15.49 -30.16
C HIS A 163 -1.63 14.29 -30.99
N ARG A 164 -2.06 14.20 -32.26
CA ARG A 164 -1.78 13.06 -33.14
C ARG A 164 -0.29 12.71 -33.30
N ASN A 165 0.62 13.62 -33.01
CA ASN A 165 2.06 13.35 -33.05
C ASN A 165 2.58 12.61 -31.81
N PHE A 166 1.77 12.45 -30.78
CA PHE A 166 2.10 11.82 -29.49
C PHE A 166 1.26 10.57 -29.24
N VAL A 167 0.10 10.46 -29.89
CA VAL A 167 -0.87 9.38 -29.73
C VAL A 167 -0.71 8.43 -30.91
N ASP A 168 -0.26 7.20 -30.66
CA ASP A 168 -0.16 6.11 -31.66
C ASP A 168 -1.50 5.36 -31.81
#